data_103531f75503dfdc566932139266dd8d
#
_entry.id   103531f75503dfdc566932139266dd8d
#
_cell.length_a   1.000
_cell.length_b   1.000
_cell.length_c   1.000
_cell.angle_alpha   90.00
_cell.angle_beta   90.00
_cell.angle_gamma   90.00
#
_symmetry.space_group_name_H-M   'P 1'
#
loop_
_entity.id
_entity.type
_entity.pdbx_description
1 polymer ?
#
loop_
_entity_poly.entity_id
_entity_poly.type
_entity_poly.pdbx_seq_one_letter_code
_entity_poly.pdbx_strand_id
1 'polypeptide(L)'
;MKWQILHESSGRLRVHAQQGRMTLRQADVLEAYLMKVPGIDRVKVYDRTCDAVILYRGAWAEVVGALARFSYEQAQSLASDYSSRALDR
;
A
#
# COMPACT_ATOMS: atom_id res chain seq x y z
N MET A 1 2.93 7.01 8.91
CA MET A 1 3.83 7.17 7.74
C MET A 1 3.41 8.37 6.93
N LYS A 2 4.36 9.06 6.35
CA LYS A 2 4.09 10.23 5.51
C LYS A 2 4.02 9.84 4.05
N TRP A 3 3.06 10.40 3.35
CA TRP A 3 2.81 10.11 1.95
C TRP A 3 2.66 11.39 1.15
N GLN A 4 3.04 11.31 -0.12
CA GLN A 4 2.80 12.38 -1.08
C GLN A 4 1.86 11.86 -2.15
N ILE A 5 0.79 12.60 -2.43
CA ILE A 5 -0.11 12.23 -3.52
C ILE A 5 0.50 12.74 -4.82
N LEU A 6 0.80 11.80 -5.73
CA LEU A 6 1.39 12.13 -7.01
C LEU A 6 0.33 12.36 -8.08
N HIS A 7 -0.75 11.61 -8.00
CA HIS A 7 -1.83 11.70 -8.97
C HIS A 7 -3.10 11.16 -8.34
N GLU A 8 -4.22 11.79 -8.66
CA GLU A 8 -5.51 11.30 -8.20
C GLU A 8 -6.56 11.56 -9.26
N SER A 9 -7.40 10.57 -9.47
CA SER A 9 -8.56 10.67 -10.35
C SER A 9 -9.65 9.80 -9.72
N SER A 10 -10.83 9.81 -10.32
CA SER A 10 -11.94 9.03 -9.77
C SER A 10 -11.57 7.55 -9.71
N GLY A 11 -11.50 7.01 -8.50
CA GLY A 11 -11.21 5.58 -8.29
C GLY A 11 -9.76 5.17 -8.43
N ARG A 12 -8.83 6.12 -8.62
CA ARG A 12 -7.41 5.81 -8.78
C ARG A 12 -6.55 6.82 -8.05
N LEU A 13 -5.64 6.32 -7.24
CA LEU A 13 -4.75 7.15 -6.44
C LEU A 13 -3.32 6.63 -6.59
N ARG A 14 -2.40 7.52 -6.94
CA ARG A 14 -0.97 7.20 -6.93
C ARG A 14 -0.30 7.99 -5.83
N VAL A 15 0.37 7.29 -4.92
CA VAL A 15 1.03 7.91 -3.77
C VAL A 15 2.49 7.50 -3.71
N HIS A 16 3.29 8.34 -3.09
CA HIS A 16 4.70 8.11 -2.86
C HIS A 16 4.95 8.04 -1.36
N ALA A 17 5.57 6.96 -0.90
CA ALA A 17 5.97 6.83 0.49
C ALA A 17 7.23 7.65 0.72
N GLN A 18 7.20 8.53 1.73
CA GLN A 18 8.35 9.37 2.04
C GLN A 18 9.36 8.56 2.86
N GLN A 19 10.06 7.68 2.17
CA GLN A 19 11.13 6.87 2.74
C GLN A 19 12.24 6.76 1.69
N GLY A 20 13.46 6.52 2.14
CA GLY A 20 14.59 6.50 1.23
C GLY A 20 14.65 5.28 0.34
N ARG A 21 14.18 4.13 0.83
CA ARG A 21 14.29 2.85 0.13
C ARG A 21 13.15 1.95 0.59
N MET A 22 12.67 1.12 -0.32
CA MET A 22 11.66 0.11 0.00
C MET A 22 12.19 -1.26 -0.40
N THR A 23 12.16 -2.20 0.55
CA THR A 23 12.53 -3.59 0.26
C THR A 23 11.33 -4.32 -0.36
N LEU A 24 11.59 -5.46 -0.97
CA LEU A 24 10.50 -6.30 -1.48
C LEU A 24 9.57 -6.74 -0.35
N ARG A 25 10.13 -7.02 0.82
CA ARG A 25 9.33 -7.38 1.99
C ARG A 25 8.41 -6.24 2.39
N GLN A 26 8.93 -5.02 2.42
CA GLN A 26 8.11 -3.86 2.72
C GLN A 26 7.00 -3.65 1.70
N ALA A 27 7.31 -3.87 0.42
CA ALA A 27 6.30 -3.78 -0.64
C ALA A 27 5.18 -4.81 -0.43
N ASP A 28 5.52 -6.04 -0.05
CA ASP A 28 4.54 -7.08 0.25
C ASP A 28 3.68 -6.71 1.44
N VAL A 29 4.28 -6.18 2.48
CA VAL A 29 3.57 -5.77 3.70
C VAL A 29 2.58 -4.66 3.37
N LEU A 30 3.02 -3.66 2.62
CA LEU A 30 2.16 -2.54 2.25
C LEU A 30 0.99 -3.02 1.37
N GLU A 31 1.28 -3.85 0.39
CA GLU A 31 0.25 -4.38 -0.50
C GLU A 31 -0.79 -5.18 0.27
N ALA A 32 -0.34 -6.07 1.16
CA ALA A 32 -1.24 -6.89 1.99
C ALA A 32 -2.11 -6.03 2.88
N TYR A 33 -1.51 -5.01 3.49
CA TYR A 33 -2.25 -4.09 4.35
C TYR A 33 -3.36 -3.38 3.58
N LEU A 34 -3.01 -2.80 2.43
CA LEU A 34 -3.98 -2.04 1.66
C LEU A 34 -5.09 -2.91 1.08
N MET A 35 -4.78 -4.14 0.68
CA MET A 35 -5.79 -5.04 0.14
C MET A 35 -6.84 -5.46 1.17
N LYS A 36 -6.58 -5.26 2.45
CA LYS A 36 -7.56 -5.54 3.49
C LYS A 36 -8.49 -4.37 3.77
N VAL A 37 -8.23 -3.21 3.17
CA VAL A 37 -9.08 -2.03 3.36
C VAL A 37 -10.34 -2.19 2.52
N PRO A 38 -11.54 -2.07 3.12
CA PRO A 38 -12.77 -2.19 2.35
C PRO A 38 -12.83 -1.14 1.24
N GLY A 39 -13.26 -1.58 0.06
CA GLY A 39 -13.39 -0.69 -1.08
C GLY A 39 -12.17 -0.60 -1.97
N ILE A 40 -11.04 -1.15 -1.56
CA ILE A 40 -9.86 -1.22 -2.42
C ILE A 40 -9.98 -2.46 -3.31
N ASP A 41 -9.89 -2.25 -4.63
CA ASP A 41 -9.99 -3.32 -5.62
C ASP A 41 -8.63 -3.88 -5.99
N ARG A 42 -7.63 -3.03 -6.12
CA ARG A 42 -6.31 -3.43 -6.60
C ARG A 42 -5.24 -2.49 -6.08
N VAL A 43 -4.09 -3.05 -5.74
CA VAL A 43 -2.93 -2.28 -5.32
C VAL A 43 -1.72 -2.78 -6.10
N LYS A 44 -0.93 -1.86 -6.61
CA LYS A 44 0.37 -2.15 -7.19
C LYS A 44 1.42 -1.32 -6.50
N VAL A 45 2.38 -1.99 -5.86
CA VAL A 45 3.47 -1.31 -5.16
C VAL A 45 4.74 -1.44 -5.98
N TYR A 46 5.39 -0.30 -6.20
CA TYR A 46 6.66 -0.21 -6.93
C TYR A 46 7.76 0.07 -5.92
N ASP A 47 8.47 -0.98 -5.55
CA ASP A 47 9.50 -0.87 -4.51
C ASP A 47 10.64 0.06 -4.92
N ARG A 48 10.98 0.09 -6.21
CA ARG A 48 12.10 0.92 -6.68
C ARG A 48 11.85 2.41 -6.51
N THR A 49 10.62 2.86 -6.69
CA THR A 49 10.26 4.27 -6.59
C THR A 49 9.54 4.60 -5.30
N CYS A 50 9.21 3.59 -4.49
CA CYS A 50 8.43 3.74 -3.26
C CYS A 50 7.03 4.28 -3.52
N ASP A 51 6.46 3.93 -4.67
CA ASP A 51 5.12 4.37 -5.05
C ASP A 51 4.12 3.25 -4.91
N ALA A 52 2.86 3.62 -4.71
CA ALA A 52 1.75 2.68 -4.75
C ALA A 52 0.64 3.27 -5.61
N VAL A 53 0.07 2.43 -6.47
CA VAL A 53 -1.11 2.78 -7.26
C VAL A 53 -2.27 1.98 -6.69
N ILE A 54 -3.34 2.68 -6.32
CA ILE A 54 -4.48 2.09 -5.63
C ILE A 54 -5.73 2.35 -6.47
N LEU A 55 -6.40 1.26 -6.85
CA LEU A 55 -7.70 1.33 -7.51
C LEU A 55 -8.75 1.00 -6.46
N TYR A 56 -9.74 1.87 -6.32
CA TYR A 56 -10.72 1.73 -5.25
C TYR A 56 -12.11 2.16 -5.72
N ARG A 57 -13.13 1.59 -5.08
CA ARG A 57 -14.54 1.95 -5.28
C ARG A 57 -15.14 2.61 -4.05
N GLY A 58 -14.46 2.51 -2.93
CA GLY A 58 -14.93 3.07 -1.67
C GLY A 58 -14.67 4.56 -1.56
N ALA A 59 -14.80 5.08 -0.35
CA ALA A 59 -14.58 6.49 -0.09
C ALA A 59 -13.09 6.81 -0.12
N TRP A 60 -12.75 7.90 -0.78
CA TRP A 60 -11.38 8.41 -0.83
C TRP A 60 -10.81 8.58 0.58
N ALA A 61 -11.62 9.09 1.51
CA ALA A 61 -11.17 9.31 2.89
C ALA A 61 -10.76 8.02 3.59
N GLU A 62 -11.40 6.91 3.27
CA GLU A 62 -11.05 5.60 3.83
C GLU A 62 -9.65 5.17 3.38
N VAL A 63 -9.37 5.36 2.11
CA VAL A 63 -8.07 4.99 1.54
C VAL A 63 -6.96 5.86 2.13
N VAL A 64 -7.17 7.17 2.14
CA VAL A 64 -6.19 8.12 2.67
C VAL A 64 -5.99 7.91 4.18
N GLY A 65 -7.07 7.65 4.90
CA GLY A 65 -6.98 7.34 6.32
C GLY A 65 -6.18 6.08 6.59
N ALA A 66 -6.37 5.05 5.77
CA ALA A 66 -5.61 3.82 5.90
C ALA A 66 -4.12 4.04 5.66
N LEU A 67 -3.78 4.85 4.65
CA LEU A 67 -2.39 5.21 4.38
C LEU A 67 -1.77 5.97 5.56
N ALA A 68 -2.52 6.91 6.14
CA ALA A 68 -2.02 7.70 7.26
C ALA A 68 -1.75 6.84 8.49
N ARG A 69 -2.54 5.80 8.70
CA ARG A 69 -2.39 4.91 9.85
C ARG A 69 -1.38 3.79 9.63
N PHE A 70 -0.87 3.66 8.42
CA PHE A 70 0.02 2.56 8.08
C PHE A 70 1.33 2.61 8.86
N SER A 71 1.76 1.44 9.34
CA SER A 71 3.06 1.23 9.97
C SER A 71 3.56 -0.15 9.58
N TYR A 72 4.81 -0.22 9.13
CA TYR A 72 5.39 -1.52 8.78
C TYR A 72 5.41 -2.47 9.97
N GLU A 73 5.72 -1.96 11.15
CA GLU A 73 5.79 -2.79 12.34
C GLU A 73 4.46 -3.47 12.65
N GLN A 74 3.39 -2.71 12.64
CA GLN A 74 2.07 -3.24 12.94
C GLN A 74 1.55 -4.11 11.81
N ALA A 75 1.80 -3.72 10.58
CA ALA A 75 1.30 -4.44 9.42
C ALA A 75 2.03 -5.76 9.19
N GLN A 76 3.29 -5.87 9.61
CA GLN A 76 4.07 -7.10 9.42
C GLN A 76 3.44 -8.31 10.11
N SER A 77 2.84 -8.12 11.28
CA SER A 77 2.20 -9.22 11.98
C SER A 77 0.99 -9.75 11.21
N LEU A 78 0.31 -8.88 10.47
CA LEU A 78 -0.80 -9.29 9.61
C LEU A 78 -0.31 -9.89 8.31
N ALA A 79 0.79 -9.38 7.78
CA ALA A 79 1.36 -9.83 6.52
C ALA A 79 2.03 -11.19 6.63
N SER A 80 2.24 -11.72 7.84
CA SER A 80 2.82 -13.04 8.01
C SER A 80 2.00 -14.13 7.30
N ASP A 81 0.71 -13.89 7.13
CA ASP A 81 -0.19 -14.81 6.44
C ASP A 81 -0.29 -14.53 4.94
N TYR A 82 0.33 -13.46 4.49
CA TYR A 82 0.31 -13.02 3.09
C TYR A 82 1.73 -13.00 2.58
N SER A 83 2.11 -14.00 1.84
CA SER A 83 3.49 -14.15 1.41
C SER A 83 3.59 -14.56 -0.06
N SER A 84 2.70 -14.01 -0.91
CA SER A 84 2.67 -14.42 -2.31
C SER A 84 4.00 -14.25 -3.02
N ARG A 85 4.70 -13.13 -2.78
CA ARG A 85 6.01 -12.92 -3.39
C ARG A 85 7.05 -13.88 -2.85
N ALA A 86 7.01 -14.12 -1.55
CA ALA A 86 7.98 -15.03 -0.92
C ALA A 86 7.77 -16.47 -1.38
N LEU A 87 6.53 -16.87 -1.59
CA LEU A 87 6.21 -18.23 -2.03
C LEU A 87 6.56 -18.46 -3.51
N ASP A 88 6.52 -17.40 -4.30
CA ASP A 88 6.80 -17.48 -5.74
C ASP A 88 8.29 -17.51 -6.08
N ARG A 89 9.14 -17.39 -5.10
CA ARG A 89 10.60 -17.32 -5.32
C ARG A 89 11.30 -18.66 -5.17
#